data_90e02d7bfe6faae4a104b65508354796
#
_entry.id   90e02d7bfe6faae4a104b65508354796
#
_cell.length_a   1.000
_cell.length_b   1.000
_cell.length_c   1.000
_cell.angle_alpha   90.00
_cell.angle_beta   90.00
_cell.angle_gamma   90.00
#
_symmetry.space_group_name_H-M   'P 1'
#
loop_
_entity.id
_entity.type
_entity.pdbx_description
1 polymer ?
#
loop_
_entity_poly.entity_id
_entity_poly.type
_entity_poly.pdbx_seq_one_letter_code
_entity_poly.pdbx_strand_id
1 'polypeptide(L)'
;MSRLSTLNAARPALAAFAAMGVLWGSFAADLPDIKTMLGIDESRLGLLMFMTPIAAISAMLLAPAAGVAFGRWALPISTALMCVAFVLPGQTANLWLFPLAMMAAGAGTGLTDVLMNARVAALENTRRMPLMNLCHAAYSFGYAAGAIATGALRSAGWPPF
;
A
#
# COMPACT_ATOMS: atom_id res chain seq x y z
N MET A 1 -15.20 25.80 -12.26
CA MET A 1 -15.10 24.35 -12.60
C MET A 1 -16.04 23.57 -11.69
N SER A 2 -16.71 22.53 -12.19
CA SER A 2 -17.69 21.79 -11.37
C SER A 2 -16.99 20.85 -10.35
N ARG A 3 -17.67 20.58 -9.22
CA ARG A 3 -17.20 19.60 -8.21
C ARG A 3 -16.93 18.23 -8.86
N LEU A 4 -17.78 17.82 -9.81
CA LEU A 4 -17.64 16.55 -10.53
C LEU A 4 -16.34 16.49 -11.35
N SER A 5 -15.92 17.57 -12.01
CA SER A 5 -14.65 17.58 -12.76
C SER A 5 -13.43 17.46 -11.84
N THR A 6 -13.52 18.00 -10.63
CA THR A 6 -12.45 17.89 -9.62
C THR A 6 -12.35 16.45 -9.07
N LEU A 7 -13.48 15.83 -8.74
CA LEU A 7 -13.52 14.44 -8.30
C LEU A 7 -13.01 13.48 -9.38
N ASN A 8 -13.36 13.72 -10.65
CA ASN A 8 -12.82 12.93 -11.76
C ASN A 8 -11.29 13.05 -11.88
N ALA A 9 -10.72 14.23 -11.64
CA ALA A 9 -9.28 14.43 -11.64
C ALA A 9 -8.58 13.76 -10.45
N ALA A 10 -9.29 13.57 -9.33
CA ALA A 10 -8.80 12.91 -8.11
C ALA A 10 -8.88 11.37 -8.16
N ARG A 11 -9.62 10.78 -9.12
CA ARG A 11 -9.81 9.31 -9.21
C ARG A 11 -8.53 8.49 -9.12
N PRO A 12 -7.42 8.83 -9.82
CA PRO A 12 -6.20 8.02 -9.70
C PRO A 12 -5.61 8.03 -8.28
N ALA A 13 -5.66 9.17 -7.60
CA ALA A 13 -5.20 9.26 -6.22
C ALA A 13 -6.15 8.49 -5.27
N LEU A 14 -7.46 8.68 -5.40
CA LEU A 14 -8.46 7.92 -4.61
C LEU A 14 -8.29 6.41 -4.78
N ALA A 15 -8.05 5.93 -6.00
CA ALA A 15 -7.81 4.52 -6.28
C ALA A 15 -6.52 4.03 -5.62
N ALA A 16 -5.44 4.82 -5.65
CA ALA A 16 -4.17 4.48 -5.00
C ALA A 16 -4.31 4.40 -3.48
N PHE A 17 -5.00 5.37 -2.85
CA PHE A 17 -5.30 5.35 -1.42
C PHE A 17 -6.14 4.13 -1.03
N ALA A 18 -7.20 3.84 -1.79
CA ALA A 18 -8.06 2.67 -1.52
C ALA A 18 -7.29 1.35 -1.71
N ALA A 19 -6.49 1.21 -2.77
CA ALA A 19 -5.67 0.03 -3.02
C ALA A 19 -4.65 -0.19 -1.90
N MET A 20 -3.94 0.86 -1.48
CA MET A 20 -3.01 0.78 -0.36
C MET A 20 -3.72 0.35 0.92
N GLY A 21 -4.91 0.90 1.19
CA GLY A 21 -5.72 0.50 2.33
C GLY A 21 -6.08 -0.99 2.28
N VAL A 22 -6.61 -1.48 1.17
CA VAL A 22 -6.97 -2.89 0.98
C VAL A 22 -5.76 -3.79 1.22
N LEU A 23 -4.61 -3.49 0.63
CA LEU A 23 -3.39 -4.29 0.77
C LEU A 23 -2.92 -4.39 2.23
N TRP A 24 -2.83 -3.25 2.91
CA TRP A 24 -2.41 -3.24 4.31
C TRP A 24 -3.43 -3.89 5.24
N GLY A 25 -4.74 -3.71 4.97
CA GLY A 25 -5.80 -4.36 5.73
C GLY A 25 -5.80 -5.88 5.56
N SER A 26 -5.64 -6.36 4.33
CA SER A 26 -5.50 -7.80 4.04
C SER A 26 -4.26 -8.38 4.69
N PHE A 27 -3.10 -7.73 4.52
CA PHE A 27 -1.85 -8.17 5.13
C PHE A 27 -1.93 -8.24 6.67
N ALA A 28 -2.54 -7.23 7.31
CA ALA A 28 -2.71 -7.24 8.76
C ALA A 28 -3.60 -8.40 9.25
N ALA A 29 -4.64 -8.74 8.49
CA ALA A 29 -5.51 -9.87 8.81
C ALA A 29 -4.82 -11.23 8.59
N ASP A 30 -3.84 -11.32 7.67
CA ASP A 30 -3.09 -12.53 7.37
C ASP A 30 -1.87 -12.75 8.29
N LEU A 31 -1.47 -11.76 9.08
CA LEU A 31 -0.28 -11.85 9.93
C LEU A 31 -0.20 -13.14 10.80
N PRO A 32 -1.29 -13.64 11.42
CA PRO A 32 -1.24 -14.86 12.20
C PRO A 32 -0.89 -16.09 11.34
N ASP A 33 -1.38 -16.16 10.11
CA ASP A 33 -1.13 -17.28 9.20
C ASP A 33 0.29 -17.19 8.62
N ILE A 34 0.75 -16.00 8.26
CA ILE A 34 2.13 -15.74 7.85
C ILE A 34 3.10 -16.14 8.96
N LYS A 35 2.82 -15.77 10.20
CA LYS A 35 3.62 -16.18 11.36
C LYS A 35 3.70 -17.72 11.48
N THR A 36 2.56 -18.39 11.34
CA THR A 36 2.47 -19.86 11.39
C THR A 36 3.23 -20.50 10.22
N MET A 37 3.09 -19.97 9.01
CA MET A 37 3.79 -20.43 7.81
C MET A 37 5.32 -20.31 7.95
N LEU A 38 5.79 -19.24 8.58
CA LEU A 38 7.22 -19.03 8.84
C LEU A 38 7.74 -19.84 10.03
N GLY A 39 6.88 -20.38 10.89
CA GLY A 39 7.25 -21.15 12.08
C GLY A 39 7.99 -20.34 13.14
N ILE A 40 7.65 -19.06 13.30
CA ILE A 40 8.34 -18.11 14.20
C ILE A 40 7.40 -17.49 15.22
N ASP A 41 7.97 -16.88 16.25
CA ASP A 41 7.26 -16.08 17.25
C ASP A 41 7.03 -14.61 16.78
N GLU A 42 6.27 -13.87 17.58
CA GLU A 42 5.92 -12.46 17.31
C GLU A 42 7.16 -11.56 17.27
N SER A 43 8.14 -11.81 18.14
CA SER A 43 9.37 -11.01 18.23
C SER A 43 10.20 -11.15 16.97
N ARG A 44 10.36 -12.36 16.46
CA ARG A 44 11.05 -12.64 15.20
C ARG A 44 10.30 -12.06 14.01
N LEU A 45 8.97 -12.21 13.98
CA LEU A 45 8.16 -11.61 12.91
C LEU A 45 8.34 -10.08 12.88
N GLY A 46 8.24 -9.42 14.04
CA GLY A 46 8.46 -7.98 14.15
C GLY A 46 9.85 -7.56 13.65
N LEU A 47 10.91 -8.32 13.98
CA LEU A 47 12.26 -8.04 13.51
C LEU A 47 12.38 -8.17 11.98
N LEU A 48 11.80 -9.21 11.38
CA LEU A 48 11.81 -9.40 9.93
C LEU A 48 11.02 -8.31 9.21
N MET A 49 9.88 -7.90 9.78
CA MET A 49 9.07 -6.81 9.24
C MET A 49 9.73 -5.44 9.37
N PHE A 50 10.73 -5.27 10.23
CA PHE A 50 11.45 -4.00 10.40
C PHE A 50 12.16 -3.54 9.12
N MET A 51 12.41 -4.44 8.19
CA MET A 51 12.93 -4.08 6.87
C MET A 51 11.94 -3.26 6.02
N THR A 52 10.64 -3.39 6.29
CA THR A 52 9.58 -2.67 5.56
C THR A 52 9.71 -1.14 5.67
N PRO A 53 9.74 -0.53 6.87
CA PRO A 53 9.88 0.92 7.00
C PRO A 53 11.23 1.44 6.48
N ILE A 54 12.31 0.68 6.59
CA ILE A 54 13.61 1.06 6.03
C ILE A 54 13.49 1.22 4.51
N ALA A 55 12.93 0.23 3.83
CA ALA A 55 12.73 0.28 2.39
C ALA A 55 11.71 1.37 1.98
N ALA A 56 10.64 1.55 2.77
CA ALA A 56 9.65 2.60 2.52
C ALA A 56 10.28 4.00 2.57
N ILE A 57 11.03 4.31 3.62
CA ILE A 57 11.72 5.61 3.75
C ILE A 57 12.71 5.83 2.61
N SER A 58 13.48 4.80 2.26
CA SER A 58 14.42 4.89 1.12
C SER A 58 13.69 5.19 -0.20
N ALA A 59 12.56 4.53 -0.44
CA ALA A 59 11.74 4.75 -1.64
C ALA A 59 11.06 6.13 -1.63
N MET A 60 10.64 6.63 -0.47
CA MET A 60 10.10 7.99 -0.33
C MET A 60 11.08 9.06 -0.81
N LEU A 61 12.38 8.89 -0.53
CA LEU A 61 13.43 9.81 -0.99
C LEU A 61 13.59 9.80 -2.51
N LEU A 62 13.25 8.70 -3.17
CA LEU A 62 13.30 8.55 -4.62
C LEU A 62 12.03 9.02 -5.34
N ALA A 63 10.93 9.25 -4.61
CA ALA A 63 9.64 9.60 -5.19
C ALA A 63 9.65 10.88 -6.06
N PRO A 64 10.36 11.98 -5.69
CA PRO A 64 10.46 13.15 -6.56
C PRO A 64 11.12 12.83 -7.91
N ALA A 65 12.21 12.05 -7.90
CA ALA A 65 12.90 11.64 -9.12
C ALA A 65 12.01 10.73 -9.99
N ALA A 66 11.29 9.78 -9.40
CA ALA A 66 10.32 8.95 -10.09
C ALA A 66 9.17 9.79 -10.67
N GLY A 67 8.69 10.80 -9.94
CA GLY A 67 7.67 11.72 -10.42
C GLY A 67 8.10 12.49 -11.66
N VAL A 68 9.35 12.94 -11.71
CA VAL A 68 9.93 13.61 -12.88
C VAL A 68 10.12 12.62 -14.05
N ALA A 69 10.68 11.45 -13.78
CA ALA A 69 11.02 10.47 -14.83
C ALA A 69 9.78 9.88 -15.51
N PHE A 70 8.74 9.55 -14.75
CA PHE A 70 7.53 8.89 -15.26
C PHE A 70 6.34 9.82 -15.46
N GLY A 71 6.43 11.06 -14.98
CA GLY A 71 5.38 12.07 -15.13
C GLY A 71 4.00 11.57 -14.72
N ARG A 72 3.02 11.66 -15.61
CA ARG A 72 1.62 11.23 -15.36
C ARG A 72 1.49 9.72 -15.03
N TRP A 73 2.46 8.91 -15.39
CA TRP A 73 2.46 7.48 -15.18
C TRP A 73 3.11 7.06 -13.85
N ALA A 74 3.80 7.98 -13.16
CA ALA A 74 4.49 7.67 -11.91
C ALA A 74 3.56 7.03 -10.87
N LEU A 75 2.40 7.63 -10.60
CA LEU A 75 1.44 7.10 -9.63
C LEU A 75 0.81 5.77 -10.07
N PRO A 76 0.28 5.58 -11.29
CA PRO A 76 -0.20 4.28 -11.75
C PRO A 76 0.84 3.17 -11.68
N ILE A 77 2.07 3.44 -12.11
CA ILE A 77 3.17 2.45 -12.10
C ILE A 77 3.52 2.08 -10.66
N SER A 78 3.73 3.06 -9.77
CA SER A 78 4.07 2.79 -8.37
C SER A 78 2.97 2.00 -7.65
N THR A 79 1.70 2.34 -7.90
CA THR A 79 0.56 1.62 -7.34
C THR A 79 0.52 0.16 -7.83
N ALA A 80 0.74 -0.07 -9.13
CA ALA A 80 0.78 -1.42 -9.68
C ALA A 80 1.94 -2.24 -9.10
N LEU A 81 3.14 -1.65 -9.00
CA LEU A 81 4.29 -2.29 -8.37
C LEU A 81 4.04 -2.62 -6.90
N MET A 82 3.41 -1.72 -6.16
CA MET A 82 2.99 -1.97 -4.78
C MET A 82 2.04 -3.17 -4.69
N CYS A 83 1.00 -3.22 -5.56
CA CYS A 83 0.06 -4.35 -5.58
C CYS A 83 0.77 -5.69 -5.83
N VAL A 84 1.69 -5.73 -6.78
CA VAL A 84 2.48 -6.94 -7.07
C VAL A 84 3.39 -7.31 -5.88
N ALA A 85 4.04 -6.32 -5.28
CA ALA A 85 4.95 -6.55 -4.15
C ALA A 85 4.23 -7.14 -2.93
N PHE A 86 2.99 -6.75 -2.66
CA PHE A 86 2.20 -7.29 -1.54
C PHE A 86 1.78 -8.76 -1.70
N VAL A 87 1.88 -9.32 -2.90
CA VAL A 87 1.67 -10.78 -3.10
C VAL A 87 2.85 -11.59 -2.53
N LEU A 88 4.07 -11.03 -2.57
CA LEU A 88 5.30 -11.76 -2.26
C LEU A 88 5.40 -12.31 -0.83
N PRO A 89 5.02 -11.57 0.24
CA PRO A 89 5.15 -12.07 1.61
C PRO A 89 4.38 -13.36 1.89
N GLY A 90 3.23 -13.58 1.25
CA GLY A 90 2.44 -14.80 1.35
C GLY A 90 3.00 -15.99 0.56
N GLN A 91 3.95 -15.76 -0.35
CA GLN A 91 4.48 -16.79 -1.25
C GLN A 91 5.74 -17.49 -0.73
N THR A 92 6.22 -17.16 0.46
CA THR A 92 7.48 -17.73 0.95
C THR A 92 7.47 -18.01 2.44
N ALA A 93 7.82 -19.27 2.81
CA ALA A 93 8.15 -19.67 4.18
C ALA A 93 9.64 -19.50 4.51
N ASN A 94 10.44 -18.99 3.59
CA ASN A 94 11.88 -18.82 3.77
C ASN A 94 12.18 -17.54 4.56
N LEU A 95 12.83 -17.69 5.72
CA LEU A 95 13.16 -16.58 6.63
C LEU A 95 14.11 -15.54 6.05
N TRP A 96 14.84 -15.84 4.98
CA TRP A 96 15.71 -14.91 4.27
C TRP A 96 15.00 -14.18 3.14
N LEU A 97 14.05 -14.84 2.48
CA LEU A 97 13.27 -14.23 1.39
C LEU A 97 12.12 -13.36 1.90
N PHE A 98 11.53 -13.69 3.05
CA PHE A 98 10.43 -12.93 3.64
C PHE A 98 10.80 -11.45 3.90
N PRO A 99 11.94 -11.09 4.54
CA PRO A 99 12.33 -9.69 4.69
C PRO A 99 12.52 -8.98 3.35
N LEU A 100 13.03 -9.65 2.32
CA LEU A 100 13.15 -9.07 0.97
C LEU A 100 11.79 -8.78 0.35
N ALA A 101 10.82 -9.68 0.53
CA ALA A 101 9.44 -9.47 0.12
C ALA A 101 8.83 -8.27 0.86
N MET A 102 9.06 -8.16 2.17
CA MET A 102 8.62 -7.02 2.99
C MET A 102 9.31 -5.71 2.58
N MET A 103 10.58 -5.74 2.17
CA MET A 103 11.26 -4.58 1.60
C MET A 103 10.61 -4.13 0.28
N ALA A 104 10.26 -5.06 -0.60
CA ALA A 104 9.57 -4.75 -1.85
C ALA A 104 8.20 -4.10 -1.59
N ALA A 105 7.41 -4.67 -0.67
CA ALA A 105 6.12 -4.11 -0.26
C ALA A 105 6.28 -2.71 0.38
N GLY A 106 7.29 -2.54 1.25
CA GLY A 106 7.63 -1.26 1.87
C GLY A 106 8.04 -0.21 0.85
N ALA A 107 8.93 -0.55 -0.08
CA ALA A 107 9.36 0.38 -1.14
C ALA A 107 8.19 0.80 -2.03
N GLY A 108 7.33 -0.15 -2.44
CA GLY A 108 6.12 0.14 -3.20
C GLY A 108 5.18 1.08 -2.43
N THR A 109 4.97 0.82 -1.14
CA THR A 109 4.18 1.67 -0.24
C THR A 109 4.75 3.09 -0.15
N GLY A 110 6.04 3.22 0.20
CA GLY A 110 6.67 4.53 0.39
C GLY A 110 6.67 5.38 -0.88
N LEU A 111 6.98 4.77 -2.03
CA LEU A 111 6.94 5.46 -3.31
C LEU A 111 5.52 5.93 -3.66
N THR A 112 4.53 5.05 -3.53
CA THR A 112 3.13 5.36 -3.84
C THR A 112 2.57 6.42 -2.89
N ASP A 113 2.91 6.35 -1.60
CA ASP A 113 2.45 7.29 -0.57
C ASP A 113 2.85 8.73 -0.92
N VAL A 114 4.12 8.98 -1.21
CA VAL A 114 4.58 10.33 -1.59
C VAL A 114 3.91 10.81 -2.88
N LEU A 115 3.83 9.96 -3.91
CA LEU A 115 3.27 10.34 -5.20
C LEU A 115 1.76 10.62 -5.12
N MET A 116 0.99 9.83 -4.38
CA MET A 116 -0.45 10.06 -4.24
C MET A 116 -0.76 11.30 -3.41
N ASN A 117 -0.03 11.53 -2.30
CA ASN A 117 -0.19 12.73 -1.47
C ASN A 117 0.20 14.00 -2.24
N ALA A 118 1.31 13.99 -2.98
CA ALA A 118 1.73 15.10 -3.83
C ALA A 118 0.68 15.42 -4.91
N ARG A 119 0.10 14.38 -5.51
CA ARG A 119 -0.99 14.55 -6.50
C ARG A 119 -2.23 15.21 -5.91
N VAL A 120 -2.65 14.80 -4.72
CA VAL A 120 -3.80 15.38 -4.03
C VAL A 120 -3.52 16.82 -3.64
N ALA A 121 -2.37 17.12 -3.05
CA ALA A 121 -1.97 18.48 -2.68
C ALA A 121 -1.96 19.43 -3.89
N ALA A 122 -1.42 19.00 -5.03
CA ALA A 122 -1.44 19.78 -6.26
C ALA A 122 -2.87 20.04 -6.78
N LEU A 123 -3.77 19.05 -6.67
CA LEU A 123 -5.18 19.23 -7.04
C LEU A 123 -5.91 20.18 -6.09
N GLU A 124 -5.68 20.08 -4.78
CA GLU A 124 -6.25 21.01 -3.80
C GLU A 124 -5.83 22.46 -4.07
N ASN A 125 -4.54 22.67 -4.32
CA ASN A 125 -4.00 24.01 -4.63
C ASN A 125 -4.61 24.60 -5.90
N THR A 126 -4.77 23.79 -6.96
CA THR A 126 -5.29 24.27 -8.25
C THR A 126 -6.81 24.37 -8.28
N ARG A 127 -7.52 23.50 -7.58
CA ARG A 127 -8.98 23.40 -7.63
C ARG A 127 -9.70 24.05 -6.46
N ARG A 128 -8.95 24.49 -5.42
CA ARG A 128 -9.48 25.10 -4.20
C ARG A 128 -10.57 24.25 -3.53
N MET A 129 -10.40 22.92 -3.56
CA MET A 129 -11.35 21.95 -2.98
C MET A 129 -10.59 20.97 -2.09
N PRO A 130 -10.97 20.80 -0.81
CA PRO A 130 -10.32 19.87 0.09
C PRO A 130 -10.60 18.42 -0.34
N LEU A 131 -9.56 17.67 -0.68
CA LEU A 131 -9.61 16.29 -1.16
C LEU A 131 -8.85 15.32 -0.24
N MET A 132 -7.90 15.82 0.53
CA MET A 132 -7.00 14.99 1.34
C MET A 132 -7.78 14.11 2.31
N ASN A 133 -8.74 14.68 3.05
CA ASN A 133 -9.56 13.91 3.98
C ASN A 133 -10.38 12.82 3.28
N LEU A 134 -10.90 13.10 2.07
CA LEU A 134 -11.62 12.11 1.27
C LEU A 134 -10.70 10.95 0.84
N CYS A 135 -9.46 11.27 0.45
CA CYS A 135 -8.47 10.27 0.06
C CYS A 135 -8.07 9.39 1.26
N HIS A 136 -7.81 9.98 2.42
CA HIS A 136 -7.53 9.22 3.64
C HIS A 136 -8.74 8.39 4.12
N ALA A 137 -9.96 8.88 3.94
CA ALA A 137 -11.17 8.08 4.16
C ALA A 137 -11.22 6.87 3.22
N ALA A 138 -10.89 7.05 1.93
CA ALA A 138 -10.82 5.94 0.98
C ALA A 138 -9.78 4.88 1.40
N TYR A 139 -8.61 5.30 1.93
CA TYR A 139 -7.64 4.40 2.56
C TYR A 139 -8.26 3.62 3.74
N SER A 140 -8.90 4.32 4.67
CA SER A 140 -9.45 3.71 5.89
C SER A 140 -10.56 2.70 5.57
N PHE A 141 -11.47 3.05 4.66
CA PHE A 141 -12.50 2.12 4.18
C PHE A 141 -11.90 0.93 3.42
N GLY A 142 -10.88 1.17 2.59
CA GLY A 142 -10.14 0.13 1.92
C GLY A 142 -9.48 -0.83 2.91
N TYR A 143 -8.83 -0.31 3.95
CA TYR A 143 -8.20 -1.10 5.01
C TYR A 143 -9.24 -1.99 5.73
N ALA A 144 -10.36 -1.39 6.15
CA ALA A 144 -11.42 -2.15 6.82
C ALA A 144 -12.00 -3.23 5.89
N ALA A 145 -12.26 -2.90 4.62
CA ALA A 145 -12.78 -3.86 3.66
C ALA A 145 -11.79 -5.02 3.39
N GLY A 146 -10.50 -4.72 3.22
CA GLY A 146 -9.46 -5.72 3.04
C GLY A 146 -9.34 -6.64 4.26
N ALA A 147 -9.29 -6.06 5.46
CA ALA A 147 -9.21 -6.84 6.70
C ALA A 147 -10.43 -7.75 6.90
N ILE A 148 -11.64 -7.24 6.67
CA ILE A 148 -12.88 -8.03 6.82
C ILE A 148 -12.93 -9.15 5.77
N ALA A 149 -12.64 -8.83 4.49
CA ALA A 149 -12.67 -9.83 3.42
C ALA A 149 -11.66 -10.95 3.67
N THR A 150 -10.43 -10.59 4.01
CA THR A 150 -9.36 -11.56 4.32
C THR A 150 -9.70 -12.38 5.57
N GLY A 151 -10.19 -11.75 6.64
CA GLY A 151 -10.64 -12.45 7.84
C GLY A 151 -11.77 -13.45 7.55
N ALA A 152 -12.73 -13.10 6.67
CA ALA A 152 -13.79 -14.01 6.25
C ALA A 152 -13.25 -15.19 5.42
N LEU A 153 -12.32 -14.96 4.48
CA LEU A 153 -11.67 -16.03 3.71
C LEU A 153 -10.89 -16.99 4.61
N ARG A 154 -10.12 -16.46 5.57
CA ARG A 154 -9.40 -17.27 6.57
C ARG A 154 -10.35 -18.13 7.40
N SER A 155 -11.47 -17.55 7.87
CA SER A 155 -12.47 -18.33 8.63
C SER A 155 -13.14 -19.42 7.78
N ALA A 156 -13.14 -19.28 6.47
CA ALA A 156 -13.59 -20.29 5.52
C ALA A 156 -12.48 -21.33 5.15
N GLY A 157 -11.30 -21.24 5.78
CA GLY A 157 -10.20 -22.18 5.56
C GLY A 157 -9.31 -21.90 4.37
N TRP A 158 -9.38 -20.68 3.79
CA TRP A 158 -8.48 -20.30 2.69
C TRP A 158 -7.09 -20.00 3.23
N PRO A 159 -6.02 -20.50 2.60
CA PRO A 159 -4.66 -20.18 2.96
C PRO A 159 -4.28 -18.74 2.57
N PRO A 160 -3.20 -18.16 3.14
CA PRO A 160 -2.76 -16.78 2.86
C PRO A 160 -2.10 -16.59 1.47
N PHE A 161 -2.03 -17.64 0.65
CA PHE A 161 -1.37 -17.67 -0.68
C PHE A 161 -2.20 -18.42 -1.72
#